data_69c4d443cef3399e8b181502f0409cea
#
_entry.id   69c4d443cef3399e8b181502f0409cea
#
_cell.length_a   1.000
_cell.length_b   1.000
_cell.length_c   1.000
_cell.angle_alpha   90.00
_cell.angle_beta   90.00
_cell.angle_gamma   90.00
#
_symmetry.space_group_name_H-M   'P 1'
#
loop_
_entity.id
_entity.type
_entity.pdbx_description
1 polymer ?
#
loop_
_entity_poly.entity_id
_entity_poly.type
_entity_poly.pdbx_seq_one_letter_code
_entity_poly.pdbx_strand_id
1 'polypeptide(L)'
;QKMKEVGGIMNDKNLAYCSECEDLVEFTEKEEVIEETYKGESVKFIFKVGRCKECGHEVATDLDYNTRRSLEKIEAYKKLKGIILEQEIAEILEKYDVGKEALADIAGFGKATIKRYFEGYIPARQYSDTLHEFLNNEEEFYNKVEENKYKLKENAYRKLMVRYSALKEISDSKINQVANYIITRLGEVTPLALEKLLGFSNGVNYALNGEKLLSEECQAWQHGYVYPEIYNKYKKYKFNPI
;
A
#
# COMPACT_ATOMS: atom_id res chain seq x y z
N GLN A 1 -21.31 45.50 26.07
CA GLN A 1 -20.26 46.42 25.67
C GLN A 1 -18.95 45.67 25.43
N LYS A 2 -18.43 45.81 24.21
CA LYS A 2 -17.11 45.34 23.72
C LYS A 2 -16.97 43.82 23.55
N MET A 3 -17.52 43.29 22.44
CA MET A 3 -16.85 42.23 21.70
C MET A 3 -15.49 42.73 21.25
N LYS A 4 -14.42 42.28 21.85
CA LYS A 4 -13.07 42.43 21.34
C LYS A 4 -12.80 41.30 20.37
N GLU A 5 -12.42 41.73 19.17
CA GLU A 5 -11.90 40.94 18.09
C GLU A 5 -10.85 39.92 18.58
N VAL A 6 -11.13 38.63 18.39
CA VAL A 6 -10.10 37.58 18.47
C VAL A 6 -9.62 37.33 17.05
N GLY A 7 -8.88 38.31 16.55
CA GLY A 7 -8.06 38.19 15.36
C GLY A 7 -6.63 37.96 15.76
N GLY A 8 -6.10 36.80 15.40
CA GLY A 8 -4.69 36.53 15.16
C GLY A 8 -3.73 36.78 16.30
N ILE A 9 -3.31 35.71 17.00
CA ILE A 9 -1.91 35.48 17.36
C ILE A 9 -1.72 33.97 17.47
N MET A 10 -1.32 33.32 16.38
CA MET A 10 -0.52 32.11 16.46
C MET A 10 0.86 32.58 16.93
N ASN A 11 1.18 32.41 18.18
CA ASN A 11 2.49 32.76 18.70
C ASN A 11 2.93 31.76 19.78
N ASP A 12 3.95 30.98 19.44
CA ASP A 12 5.05 30.40 20.24
C ASP A 12 4.80 29.82 21.65
N LYS A 13 3.56 29.55 22.05
CA LYS A 13 3.26 28.74 23.22
C LYS A 13 2.27 27.67 22.86
N ASN A 14 2.60 26.41 23.15
CA ASN A 14 1.66 25.30 23.13
C ASN A 14 0.54 25.55 24.15
N LEU A 15 -0.44 26.35 23.76
CA LEU A 15 -1.60 26.70 24.59
C LEU A 15 -2.86 26.06 24.02
N ALA A 16 -3.60 25.37 24.87
CA ALA A 16 -4.89 24.79 24.53
C ALA A 16 -5.90 25.13 25.64
N TYR A 17 -7.17 25.19 25.27
CA TYR A 17 -8.24 25.36 26.25
C TYR A 17 -8.45 24.07 27.05
N CYS A 18 -8.35 24.14 28.38
CA CYS A 18 -8.63 23.05 29.29
C CYS A 18 -10.01 23.24 29.92
N SER A 19 -10.90 22.28 29.72
CA SER A 19 -12.27 22.33 30.29
C SER A 19 -12.31 22.23 31.82
N GLU A 20 -11.31 21.55 32.42
CA GLU A 20 -11.22 21.43 33.88
C GLU A 20 -10.65 22.67 34.56
N CYS A 21 -9.70 23.34 33.88
CA CYS A 21 -9.11 24.60 34.39
C CYS A 21 -9.94 25.82 33.98
N GLU A 22 -10.85 25.66 33.01
CA GLU A 22 -11.65 26.72 32.39
C GLU A 22 -10.79 27.88 31.81
N ASP A 23 -9.56 27.58 31.36
CA ASP A 23 -8.59 28.58 30.90
C ASP A 23 -7.71 28.00 29.76
N LEU A 24 -6.97 28.92 29.09
CA LEU A 24 -5.90 28.56 28.16
C LEU A 24 -4.65 28.17 28.95
N VAL A 25 -4.25 26.93 28.84
CA VAL A 25 -3.15 26.33 29.59
C VAL A 25 -2.05 25.82 28.68
N GLU A 26 -0.83 25.74 29.18
CA GLU A 26 0.23 25.02 28.53
C GLU A 26 -0.06 23.50 28.58
N PHE A 27 0.32 22.81 27.52
CA PHE A 27 0.14 21.35 27.44
C PHE A 27 1.43 20.65 27.03
N THR A 28 1.47 19.34 27.26
CA THR A 28 2.48 18.43 26.72
C THR A 28 1.79 17.39 25.86
N GLU A 29 2.46 16.93 24.81
CA GLU A 29 1.95 15.83 23.99
C GLU A 29 2.69 14.53 24.31
N LYS A 30 1.95 13.43 24.41
CA LYS A 30 2.49 12.07 24.59
C LYS A 30 1.75 11.09 23.71
N GLU A 31 2.45 10.12 23.17
CA GLU A 31 1.81 8.99 22.53
C GLU A 31 1.23 8.06 23.60
N GLU A 32 -0.05 7.81 23.48
CA GLU A 32 -0.81 6.94 24.38
C GLU A 32 -1.56 5.89 23.58
N VAL A 33 -1.68 4.70 24.13
CA VAL A 33 -2.58 3.67 23.59
C VAL A 33 -3.98 4.00 24.03
N ILE A 34 -4.83 4.36 23.08
CA ILE A 34 -6.23 4.65 23.30
C ILE A 34 -7.07 3.40 23.03
N GLU A 35 -7.99 3.09 23.92
CA GLU A 35 -8.98 2.04 23.72
C GLU A 35 -10.38 2.66 23.72
N GLU A 36 -11.09 2.54 22.60
CA GLU A 36 -12.43 3.10 22.41
C GLU A 36 -13.36 2.07 21.77
N THR A 37 -14.67 2.24 22.03
CA THR A 37 -15.69 1.45 21.34
C THR A 37 -16.07 2.14 20.02
N TYR A 38 -16.00 1.40 18.91
CA TYR A 38 -16.47 1.87 17.62
C TYR A 38 -17.29 0.79 16.91
N LYS A 39 -18.52 1.11 16.54
CA LYS A 39 -19.48 0.16 15.93
C LYS A 39 -19.63 -1.16 16.70
N GLY A 40 -19.61 -1.07 18.04
CA GLY A 40 -19.77 -2.22 18.93
C GLY A 40 -18.50 -3.04 19.18
N GLU A 41 -17.37 -2.64 18.62
CA GLU A 41 -16.07 -3.30 18.81
C GLU A 41 -15.14 -2.43 19.65
N SER A 42 -14.34 -3.03 20.53
CA SER A 42 -13.24 -2.35 21.19
C SER A 42 -12.06 -2.25 20.22
N VAL A 43 -11.64 -1.03 19.92
CA VAL A 43 -10.50 -0.75 19.04
C VAL A 43 -9.37 -0.07 19.81
N LYS A 44 -8.13 -0.47 19.54
CA LYS A 44 -6.92 0.11 20.14
C LYS A 44 -6.09 0.78 19.07
N PHE A 45 -5.67 2.00 19.35
CA PHE A 45 -4.80 2.76 18.46
C PHE A 45 -3.85 3.63 19.26
N ILE A 46 -2.73 4.01 18.65
CA ILE A 46 -1.77 4.94 19.24
C ILE A 46 -2.18 6.34 18.79
N PHE A 47 -2.28 7.26 19.74
CA PHE A 47 -2.62 8.64 19.44
C PHE A 47 -1.78 9.59 20.28
N LYS A 48 -1.42 10.73 19.69
CA LYS A 48 -0.67 11.77 20.35
C LYS A 48 -1.62 12.68 21.13
N VAL A 49 -1.73 12.42 22.44
CA VAL A 49 -2.67 13.07 23.36
C VAL A 49 -2.03 14.31 23.95
N GLY A 50 -2.75 15.45 23.91
CA GLY A 50 -2.42 16.65 24.64
C GLY A 50 -2.80 16.54 26.10
N ARG A 51 -1.88 16.79 27.03
CA ARG A 51 -2.13 16.79 28.47
C ARG A 51 -1.89 18.17 29.07
N CYS A 52 -2.90 18.74 29.71
CA CYS A 52 -2.81 19.97 30.48
C CYS A 52 -1.66 19.85 31.51
N LYS A 53 -0.79 20.84 31.58
CA LYS A 53 0.33 20.85 32.55
C LYS A 53 -0.17 21.06 33.97
N GLU A 54 -1.30 21.75 34.15
CA GLU A 54 -1.84 22.09 35.48
C GLU A 54 -2.61 20.93 36.11
N CYS A 55 -3.56 20.31 35.37
CA CYS A 55 -4.43 19.28 35.93
C CYS A 55 -4.28 17.90 35.27
N GLY A 56 -3.50 17.76 34.20
CA GLY A 56 -3.31 16.51 33.48
C GLY A 56 -4.48 16.09 32.58
N HIS A 57 -5.57 16.89 32.54
CA HIS A 57 -6.72 16.57 31.69
C HIS A 57 -6.35 16.62 30.21
N GLU A 58 -7.08 15.85 29.40
CA GLU A 58 -6.89 15.83 27.94
C GLU A 58 -7.33 17.17 27.33
N VAL A 59 -6.51 17.72 26.43
CA VAL A 59 -6.80 18.95 25.70
C VAL A 59 -6.59 18.74 24.20
N ALA A 60 -7.42 19.39 23.39
CA ALA A 60 -7.23 19.42 21.95
C ALA A 60 -6.08 20.36 21.59
N THR A 61 -5.04 19.83 20.97
CA THR A 61 -3.80 20.56 20.70
C THR A 61 -3.90 21.49 19.49
N ASP A 62 -4.85 21.26 18.60
CA ASP A 62 -5.14 22.05 17.41
C ASP A 62 -6.56 21.78 16.88
N LEU A 63 -6.93 22.47 15.80
CA LEU A 63 -8.27 22.38 15.21
C LEU A 63 -8.60 20.98 14.63
N ASP A 64 -7.58 20.23 14.22
CA ASP A 64 -7.74 18.93 13.59
C ASP A 64 -7.60 17.76 14.59
N TYR A 65 -7.35 18.03 15.86
CA TYR A 65 -7.15 17.01 16.90
C TYR A 65 -8.21 15.90 16.87
N ASN A 66 -9.48 16.29 16.96
CA ASN A 66 -10.58 15.35 16.98
C ASN A 66 -10.78 14.60 15.64
N THR A 67 -10.46 15.27 14.53
CA THR A 67 -10.50 14.67 13.20
C THR A 67 -9.43 13.59 13.08
N ARG A 68 -8.19 13.89 13.45
CA ARG A 68 -7.09 12.91 13.46
C ARG A 68 -7.42 11.72 14.37
N ARG A 69 -7.89 11.97 15.60
CA ARG A 69 -8.29 10.89 16.52
C ARG A 69 -9.38 9.99 15.92
N SER A 70 -10.35 10.59 15.23
CA SER A 70 -11.41 9.83 14.56
C SER A 70 -10.89 8.99 13.40
N LEU A 71 -9.92 9.49 12.61
CA LEU A 71 -9.31 8.75 11.53
C LEU A 71 -8.49 7.55 12.04
N GLU A 72 -7.66 7.74 13.08
CA GLU A 72 -6.91 6.65 13.72
C GLU A 72 -7.84 5.54 14.26
N LYS A 73 -8.93 5.94 14.91
CA LYS A 73 -9.95 5.00 15.39
C LYS A 73 -10.61 4.21 14.25
N ILE A 74 -10.96 4.87 13.15
CA ILE A 74 -11.56 4.23 11.97
C ILE A 74 -10.55 3.27 11.33
N GLU A 75 -9.28 3.66 11.22
CA GLU A 75 -8.22 2.81 10.68
C GLU A 75 -8.00 1.58 11.55
N ALA A 76 -7.96 1.74 12.88
CA ALA A 76 -7.86 0.62 13.82
C ALA A 76 -9.05 -0.36 13.68
N TYR A 77 -10.26 0.17 13.48
CA TYR A 77 -11.43 -0.65 13.21
C TYR A 77 -11.31 -1.40 11.87
N LYS A 78 -10.87 -0.73 10.81
CA LYS A 78 -10.63 -1.38 9.51
C LYS A 78 -9.64 -2.53 9.65
N LYS A 79 -8.50 -2.30 10.32
CA LYS A 79 -7.48 -3.34 10.60
C LYS A 79 -8.07 -4.52 11.38
N LEU A 80 -8.81 -4.24 12.45
CA LEU A 80 -9.47 -5.28 13.27
C LEU A 80 -10.43 -6.15 12.46
N LYS A 81 -11.15 -5.54 11.51
CA LYS A 81 -12.13 -6.24 10.67
C LYS A 81 -11.54 -6.78 9.36
N GLY A 82 -10.26 -6.59 9.09
CA GLY A 82 -9.64 -6.95 7.82
C GLY A 82 -10.31 -6.23 6.64
N ILE A 83 -10.64 -4.95 6.81
CA ILE A 83 -11.18 -4.08 5.76
C ILE A 83 -10.02 -3.32 5.15
N ILE A 84 -9.98 -3.25 3.83
CA ILE A 84 -8.91 -2.60 3.08
C ILE A 84 -8.70 -1.13 3.52
N LEU A 85 -7.45 -0.74 3.64
CA LEU A 85 -7.03 0.59 4.04
C LEU A 85 -6.89 1.52 2.82
N GLU A 86 -6.87 2.82 3.05
CA GLU A 86 -6.68 3.81 1.99
C GLU A 86 -5.32 3.69 1.32
N GLN A 87 -4.28 3.39 2.10
CA GLN A 87 -2.92 3.15 1.61
C GLN A 87 -2.87 1.95 0.66
N GLU A 88 -3.57 0.86 1.00
CA GLU A 88 -3.66 -0.34 0.15
C GLU A 88 -4.42 -0.04 -1.15
N ILE A 89 -5.47 0.78 -1.11
CA ILE A 89 -6.15 1.24 -2.33
C ILE A 89 -5.24 2.14 -3.17
N ALA A 90 -4.46 3.03 -2.54
CA ALA A 90 -3.49 3.86 -3.23
C ALA A 90 -2.40 3.00 -3.92
N GLU A 91 -1.96 1.92 -3.27
CA GLU A 91 -1.03 0.94 -3.85
C GLU A 91 -1.61 0.26 -5.10
N ILE A 92 -2.90 -0.10 -5.10
CA ILE A 92 -3.57 -0.63 -6.30
C ILE A 92 -3.54 0.40 -7.44
N LEU A 93 -3.88 1.67 -7.15
CA LEU A 93 -3.88 2.74 -8.15
C LEU A 93 -2.48 2.92 -8.77
N GLU A 94 -1.44 2.89 -7.97
CA GLU A 94 -0.05 2.99 -8.41
C GLU A 94 0.40 1.74 -9.16
N LYS A 95 0.16 0.55 -8.60
CA LYS A 95 0.53 -0.74 -9.18
C LYS A 95 0.02 -0.89 -10.61
N TYR A 96 -1.22 -0.49 -10.87
CA TYR A 96 -1.85 -0.64 -12.19
C TYR A 96 -1.87 0.64 -13.02
N ASP A 97 -1.36 1.75 -12.48
CA ASP A 97 -1.37 3.07 -13.13
C ASP A 97 -2.77 3.47 -13.61
N VAL A 98 -3.75 3.38 -12.71
CA VAL A 98 -5.15 3.71 -12.96
C VAL A 98 -5.67 4.78 -12.00
N GLY A 99 -6.61 5.59 -12.47
CA GLY A 99 -7.29 6.56 -11.62
C GLY A 99 -8.45 5.94 -10.83
N LYS A 100 -8.93 6.66 -9.81
CA LYS A 100 -10.02 6.22 -8.90
C LYS A 100 -11.31 5.82 -9.65
N GLU A 101 -11.68 6.56 -10.70
CA GLU A 101 -12.86 6.23 -11.51
C GLU A 101 -12.65 4.94 -12.30
N ALA A 102 -11.48 4.79 -12.94
CA ALA A 102 -11.17 3.59 -13.70
C ALA A 102 -11.13 2.35 -12.78
N LEU A 103 -10.54 2.46 -11.59
CA LEU A 103 -10.55 1.38 -10.61
C LEU A 103 -11.98 1.00 -10.19
N ALA A 104 -12.86 2.00 -9.99
CA ALA A 104 -14.27 1.73 -9.70
C ALA A 104 -14.97 1.01 -10.85
N ASP A 105 -14.74 1.44 -12.08
CA ASP A 105 -15.31 0.80 -13.29
C ASP A 105 -14.79 -0.64 -13.45
N ILE A 106 -13.48 -0.89 -13.23
CA ILE A 106 -12.86 -2.23 -13.28
C ILE A 106 -13.46 -3.14 -12.21
N ALA A 107 -13.58 -2.65 -10.97
CA ALA A 107 -14.14 -3.41 -9.88
C ALA A 107 -15.66 -3.62 -9.96
N GLY A 108 -16.33 -3.00 -10.94
CA GLY A 108 -17.78 -3.05 -11.07
C GLY A 108 -18.52 -2.19 -10.04
N PHE A 109 -17.83 -1.23 -9.44
CA PHE A 109 -18.40 -0.33 -8.43
C PHE A 109 -19.05 0.91 -9.07
N GLY A 110 -19.79 1.66 -8.26
CA GLY A 110 -20.25 3.01 -8.66
C GLY A 110 -19.06 3.97 -8.75
N LYS A 111 -19.07 4.89 -9.72
CA LYS A 111 -17.95 5.82 -10.03
C LYS A 111 -17.41 6.62 -8.83
N ALA A 112 -18.28 6.98 -7.89
CA ALA A 112 -17.88 7.71 -6.68
C ALA A 112 -17.37 6.82 -5.55
N THR A 113 -17.45 5.49 -5.67
CA THR A 113 -17.20 4.57 -4.56
C THR A 113 -15.77 4.65 -4.05
N ILE A 114 -14.79 4.55 -4.93
CA ILE A 114 -13.37 4.64 -4.56
C ILE A 114 -13.05 6.02 -3.97
N LYS A 115 -13.58 7.10 -4.56
CA LYS A 115 -13.38 8.46 -4.03
C LYS A 115 -13.87 8.58 -2.58
N ARG A 116 -15.06 8.01 -2.26
CA ARG A 116 -15.61 8.03 -0.90
C ARG A 116 -14.72 7.33 0.12
N TYR A 117 -14.00 6.27 -0.28
CA TYR A 117 -13.09 5.59 0.64
C TYR A 117 -11.92 6.48 1.06
N PHE A 118 -11.45 7.37 0.16
CA PHE A 118 -10.49 8.43 0.50
C PHE A 118 -11.09 9.62 1.29
N GLU A 119 -12.39 9.67 1.41
CA GLU A 119 -13.12 10.64 2.26
C GLU A 119 -13.49 10.04 3.63
N GLY A 120 -12.92 8.86 3.98
CA GLY A 120 -13.11 8.21 5.28
C GLY A 120 -14.30 7.24 5.36
N TYR A 121 -15.02 6.97 4.27
CA TYR A 121 -16.05 5.95 4.26
C TYR A 121 -15.47 4.55 4.38
N ILE A 122 -16.13 3.71 5.17
CA ILE A 122 -15.71 2.31 5.39
C ILE A 122 -16.30 1.44 4.28
N PRO A 123 -15.49 0.73 3.51
CA PRO A 123 -15.96 -0.24 2.53
C PRO A 123 -16.83 -1.33 3.16
N ALA A 124 -17.90 -1.73 2.47
CA ALA A 124 -18.57 -2.99 2.81
C ALA A 124 -17.62 -4.16 2.52
N ARG A 125 -17.78 -5.26 3.26
CA ARG A 125 -16.87 -6.42 3.22
C ARG A 125 -16.60 -6.91 1.78
N GLN A 126 -17.64 -7.09 0.99
CA GLN A 126 -17.52 -7.55 -0.40
C GLN A 126 -16.67 -6.66 -1.29
N TYR A 127 -16.74 -5.33 -1.10
CA TYR A 127 -15.92 -4.38 -1.86
C TYR A 127 -14.46 -4.38 -1.39
N SER A 128 -14.26 -4.52 -0.08
CA SER A 128 -12.94 -4.69 0.50
C SER A 128 -12.25 -5.95 -0.01
N ASP A 129 -12.97 -7.07 -0.03
CA ASP A 129 -12.43 -8.36 -0.49
C ASP A 129 -12.04 -8.30 -1.99
N THR A 130 -12.85 -7.64 -2.84
CA THR A 130 -12.51 -7.41 -4.25
C THR A 130 -11.22 -6.60 -4.41
N LEU A 131 -11.05 -5.54 -3.60
CA LEU A 131 -9.85 -4.72 -3.68
C LEU A 131 -8.61 -5.43 -3.12
N HIS A 132 -8.74 -6.22 -2.06
CA HIS A 132 -7.68 -7.09 -1.58
C HIS A 132 -7.27 -8.13 -2.65
N GLU A 133 -8.23 -8.68 -3.39
CA GLU A 133 -7.95 -9.58 -4.50
C GLU A 133 -7.10 -8.88 -5.56
N PHE A 134 -7.43 -7.65 -5.94
CA PHE A 134 -6.63 -6.86 -6.90
C PHE A 134 -5.23 -6.53 -6.41
N LEU A 135 -5.07 -6.32 -5.11
CA LEU A 135 -3.76 -6.07 -4.52
C LEU A 135 -2.84 -7.29 -4.64
N ASN A 136 -3.40 -8.48 -4.41
CA ASN A 136 -2.66 -9.73 -4.26
C ASN A 136 -2.64 -10.60 -5.52
N ASN A 137 -3.61 -10.44 -6.42
CA ASN A 137 -3.80 -11.28 -7.60
C ASN A 137 -3.93 -10.43 -8.87
N GLU A 138 -2.84 -10.34 -9.61
CA GLU A 138 -2.76 -9.55 -10.84
C GLU A 138 -3.65 -10.12 -11.95
N GLU A 139 -3.72 -11.44 -12.06
CA GLU A 139 -4.56 -12.10 -13.06
C GLU A 139 -6.04 -11.77 -12.86
N GLU A 140 -6.51 -11.78 -11.61
CA GLU A 140 -7.91 -11.44 -11.30
C GLU A 140 -8.21 -9.97 -11.61
N PHE A 141 -7.27 -9.05 -11.34
CA PHE A 141 -7.43 -7.66 -11.76
C PHE A 141 -7.66 -7.54 -13.27
N TYR A 142 -6.84 -8.18 -14.09
CA TYR A 142 -6.98 -8.13 -15.55
C TYR A 142 -8.19 -8.90 -16.08
N ASN A 143 -8.62 -9.97 -15.42
CA ASN A 143 -9.90 -10.61 -15.70
C ASN A 143 -11.05 -9.62 -15.50
N LYS A 144 -11.04 -8.83 -14.43
CA LYS A 144 -12.05 -7.79 -14.18
C LYS A 144 -11.96 -6.62 -15.18
N VAL A 145 -10.77 -6.28 -15.65
CA VAL A 145 -10.60 -5.33 -16.76
C VAL A 145 -11.32 -5.83 -18.02
N GLU A 146 -11.16 -7.10 -18.39
CA GLU A 146 -11.85 -7.69 -19.54
C GLU A 146 -13.37 -7.76 -19.34
N GLU A 147 -13.84 -8.22 -18.17
CA GLU A 147 -15.27 -8.30 -17.86
C GLU A 147 -15.97 -6.93 -17.94
N ASN A 148 -15.31 -5.87 -17.47
CA ASN A 148 -15.88 -4.53 -17.38
C ASN A 148 -15.36 -3.55 -18.44
N LYS A 149 -14.70 -4.04 -19.50
CA LYS A 149 -14.11 -3.22 -20.56
C LYS A 149 -15.06 -2.19 -21.18
N TYR A 150 -16.33 -2.51 -21.25
CA TYR A 150 -17.37 -1.62 -21.81
C TYR A 150 -17.61 -0.35 -20.97
N LYS A 151 -17.15 -0.31 -19.72
CA LYS A 151 -17.20 0.86 -18.83
C LYS A 151 -15.98 1.75 -19.00
N LEU A 152 -14.87 1.19 -19.48
CA LEU A 152 -13.61 1.89 -19.60
C LEU A 152 -13.53 2.72 -20.89
N LYS A 153 -12.80 3.83 -20.83
CA LYS A 153 -12.40 4.55 -22.05
C LYS A 153 -11.47 3.65 -22.86
N GLU A 154 -11.66 3.59 -24.17
CA GLU A 154 -10.89 2.72 -25.07
C GLU A 154 -9.37 2.89 -24.91
N ASN A 155 -8.88 4.11 -24.78
CA ASN A 155 -7.44 4.36 -24.55
C ASN A 155 -6.93 3.80 -23.21
N ALA A 156 -7.74 3.85 -22.15
CA ALA A 156 -7.37 3.31 -20.84
C ALA A 156 -7.32 1.78 -20.89
N TYR A 157 -8.35 1.16 -21.48
CA TYR A 157 -8.37 -0.29 -21.68
C TYR A 157 -7.17 -0.77 -22.50
N ARG A 158 -6.90 -0.13 -23.66
CA ARG A 158 -5.76 -0.50 -24.52
C ARG A 158 -4.43 -0.40 -23.77
N LYS A 159 -4.20 0.67 -22.98
CA LYS A 159 -2.98 0.85 -22.19
C LYS A 159 -2.80 -0.29 -21.17
N LEU A 160 -3.87 -0.66 -20.48
CA LEU A 160 -3.86 -1.76 -19.52
C LEU A 160 -3.54 -3.10 -20.19
N MET A 161 -4.17 -3.40 -21.33
CA MET A 161 -3.98 -4.68 -22.01
C MET A 161 -2.60 -4.82 -22.65
N VAL A 162 -2.03 -3.74 -23.18
CA VAL A 162 -0.63 -3.74 -23.67
C VAL A 162 0.33 -4.03 -22.51
N ARG A 163 0.12 -3.43 -21.35
CA ARG A 163 0.93 -3.71 -20.16
C ARG A 163 0.78 -5.14 -19.69
N TYR A 164 -0.44 -5.68 -19.67
CA TYR A 164 -0.70 -7.07 -19.29
C TYR A 164 -0.02 -8.06 -20.24
N SER A 165 -0.11 -7.85 -21.56
CA SER A 165 0.56 -8.70 -22.54
C SER A 165 2.07 -8.72 -22.33
N ALA A 166 2.68 -7.56 -22.10
CA ALA A 166 4.12 -7.49 -21.81
C ALA A 166 4.50 -8.21 -20.51
N LEU A 167 3.69 -8.07 -19.45
CA LEU A 167 3.90 -8.78 -18.19
C LEU A 167 3.75 -10.30 -18.35
N LYS A 168 2.78 -10.73 -19.16
CA LYS A 168 2.55 -12.16 -19.44
C LYS A 168 3.70 -12.74 -20.25
N GLU A 169 4.20 -12.07 -21.29
CA GLU A 169 5.39 -12.50 -22.02
C GLU A 169 6.61 -12.67 -21.09
N ILE A 170 6.82 -11.70 -20.18
CA ILE A 170 7.88 -11.78 -19.17
C ILE A 170 7.65 -12.93 -18.20
N SER A 171 6.40 -13.15 -17.75
CA SER A 171 6.04 -14.24 -16.84
C SER A 171 6.19 -15.62 -17.46
N ASP A 172 5.90 -15.75 -18.73
CA ASP A 172 5.94 -17.01 -19.47
C ASP A 172 7.35 -17.37 -19.96
N SER A 173 8.33 -16.46 -19.87
CA SER A 173 9.72 -16.77 -20.25
C SER A 173 10.30 -17.87 -19.35
N LYS A 174 11.12 -18.75 -19.96
CA LYS A 174 11.70 -19.89 -19.24
C LYS A 174 12.55 -19.47 -18.05
N ILE A 175 13.29 -18.36 -18.19
CA ILE A 175 14.09 -17.82 -17.09
C ILE A 175 13.25 -17.39 -15.90
N ASN A 176 12.05 -16.81 -16.12
CA ASN A 176 11.14 -16.44 -15.03
C ASN A 176 10.55 -17.67 -14.36
N GLN A 177 10.22 -18.72 -15.10
CA GLN A 177 9.75 -19.97 -14.52
C GLN A 177 10.82 -20.60 -13.61
N VAL A 178 12.07 -20.64 -14.09
CA VAL A 178 13.21 -21.15 -13.30
C VAL A 178 13.49 -20.27 -12.08
N ALA A 179 13.45 -18.94 -12.24
CA ALA A 179 13.63 -18.00 -11.12
C ALA A 179 12.56 -18.19 -10.05
N ASN A 180 11.28 -18.27 -10.43
CA ASN A 180 10.17 -18.51 -9.52
C ASN A 180 10.31 -19.86 -8.79
N TYR A 181 10.74 -20.91 -9.50
CA TYR A 181 11.02 -22.21 -8.88
C TYR A 181 12.09 -22.11 -7.80
N ILE A 182 13.20 -21.43 -8.10
CA ILE A 182 14.31 -21.24 -7.15
C ILE A 182 13.84 -20.47 -5.91
N ILE A 183 13.12 -19.34 -6.11
CA ILE A 183 12.60 -18.50 -5.00
C ILE A 183 11.66 -19.33 -4.13
N THR A 184 10.69 -20.01 -4.72
CA THR A 184 9.71 -20.82 -3.98
C THR A 184 10.38 -21.98 -3.23
N ARG A 185 11.41 -22.59 -3.81
CA ARG A 185 12.08 -23.75 -3.21
C ARG A 185 12.99 -23.40 -2.05
N LEU A 186 13.66 -22.25 -2.09
CA LEU A 186 14.63 -21.81 -1.08
C LEU A 186 13.97 -20.94 0.00
N GLY A 187 12.85 -20.29 -0.28
CA GLY A 187 12.12 -19.43 0.65
C GLY A 187 12.76 -18.04 0.83
N GLU A 188 14.08 -17.99 1.06
CA GLU A 188 14.82 -16.73 1.22
C GLU A 188 16.00 -16.69 0.24
N VAL A 189 15.91 -15.87 -0.80
CA VAL A 189 16.97 -15.68 -1.79
C VAL A 189 17.13 -14.20 -2.14
N THR A 190 18.36 -13.69 -2.08
CA THR A 190 18.62 -12.31 -2.50
C THR A 190 18.71 -12.21 -4.02
N PRO A 191 18.49 -11.01 -4.64
CA PRO A 191 18.64 -10.83 -6.08
C PRO A 191 19.98 -11.31 -6.62
N LEU A 192 21.07 -11.01 -5.91
CA LEU A 192 22.41 -11.47 -6.32
C LEU A 192 22.53 -13.00 -6.27
N ALA A 193 22.03 -13.64 -5.23
CA ALA A 193 22.06 -15.09 -5.12
C ALA A 193 21.22 -15.76 -6.22
N LEU A 194 20.04 -15.19 -6.54
CA LEU A 194 19.18 -15.67 -7.62
C LEU A 194 19.92 -15.67 -8.97
N GLU A 195 20.59 -14.56 -9.31
CA GLU A 195 21.39 -14.46 -10.54
C GLU A 195 22.46 -15.57 -10.64
N LYS A 196 23.15 -15.82 -9.52
CA LYS A 196 24.19 -16.88 -9.49
C LYS A 196 23.58 -18.28 -9.62
N LEU A 197 22.43 -18.53 -8.99
CA LEU A 197 21.73 -19.80 -9.08
C LEU A 197 21.19 -20.07 -10.49
N LEU A 198 20.67 -19.05 -11.18
CA LEU A 198 20.22 -19.16 -12.58
C LEU A 198 21.37 -19.53 -13.51
N GLY A 199 22.51 -18.84 -13.42
CA GLY A 199 23.66 -19.15 -14.26
C GLY A 199 24.27 -20.50 -13.92
N PHE A 200 24.34 -20.88 -12.65
CA PHE A 200 24.77 -22.20 -12.23
C PHE A 200 23.86 -23.30 -12.78
N SER A 201 22.55 -23.13 -12.67
CA SER A 201 21.56 -24.08 -13.22
C SER A 201 21.71 -24.22 -14.73
N ASN A 202 21.93 -23.12 -15.44
CA ASN A 202 22.17 -23.13 -16.89
C ASN A 202 23.48 -23.90 -17.25
N GLY A 203 24.56 -23.65 -16.49
CA GLY A 203 25.84 -24.34 -16.69
C GLY A 203 25.76 -25.84 -16.39
N VAL A 204 25.10 -26.22 -15.30
CA VAL A 204 24.87 -27.65 -14.96
C VAL A 204 24.04 -28.36 -16.02
N ASN A 205 22.95 -27.73 -16.47
CA ASN A 205 22.13 -28.33 -17.53
C ASN A 205 22.93 -28.54 -18.82
N TYR A 206 23.75 -27.54 -19.20
CA TYR A 206 24.62 -27.66 -20.36
C TYR A 206 25.61 -28.80 -20.22
N ALA A 207 26.25 -28.92 -19.05
CA ALA A 207 27.20 -30.00 -18.79
C ALA A 207 26.59 -31.41 -18.83
N LEU A 208 25.33 -31.55 -18.38
CA LEU A 208 24.66 -32.85 -18.30
C LEU A 208 23.95 -33.21 -19.60
N ASN A 209 23.36 -32.26 -20.30
CA ASN A 209 22.46 -32.51 -21.43
C ASN A 209 22.96 -31.97 -22.76
N GLY A 210 24.09 -31.21 -22.77
CA GLY A 210 24.64 -30.59 -23.98
C GLY A 210 23.84 -29.36 -24.47
N GLU A 211 22.79 -28.96 -23.77
CA GLU A 211 21.90 -27.88 -24.16
C GLU A 211 21.77 -26.84 -23.05
N LYS A 212 21.61 -25.57 -23.46
CA LYS A 212 21.33 -24.49 -22.48
C LYS A 212 19.94 -24.67 -21.88
N LEU A 213 19.81 -24.51 -20.58
CA LEU A 213 18.52 -24.44 -19.88
C LEU A 213 17.77 -23.14 -20.21
N LEU A 214 18.53 -22.03 -20.26
CA LEU A 214 18.06 -20.69 -20.52
C LEU A 214 18.56 -20.21 -21.88
N SER A 215 17.65 -19.71 -22.71
CA SER A 215 17.96 -19.10 -24.01
C SER A 215 18.39 -17.64 -23.90
N GLU A 216 18.06 -17.01 -22.81
CA GLU A 216 18.33 -15.60 -22.53
C GLU A 216 19.82 -15.34 -22.37
N GLU A 217 20.30 -14.23 -22.94
CA GLU A 217 21.70 -13.84 -22.85
C GLU A 217 22.03 -13.21 -21.50
N CYS A 218 23.08 -13.72 -20.86
CA CYS A 218 23.64 -13.10 -19.67
C CYS A 218 24.74 -12.07 -20.03
N GLN A 219 24.85 -11.04 -19.21
CA GLN A 219 25.88 -10.00 -19.33
C GLN A 219 26.93 -10.15 -18.23
N ALA A 220 28.19 -9.82 -18.54
CA ALA A 220 29.27 -9.79 -17.55
C ALA A 220 29.28 -8.42 -16.85
N TRP A 221 28.92 -8.39 -15.56
CA TRP A 221 28.95 -7.20 -14.72
C TRP A 221 30.00 -7.32 -13.61
N GLN A 222 30.17 -6.25 -12.80
CA GLN A 222 31.19 -6.18 -11.75
C GLN A 222 31.16 -7.37 -10.77
N HIS A 223 29.98 -7.87 -10.44
CA HIS A 223 29.79 -8.99 -9.50
C HIS A 223 29.54 -10.34 -10.19
N GLY A 224 29.88 -10.44 -11.47
CA GLY A 224 29.76 -11.64 -12.29
C GLY A 224 28.64 -11.52 -13.33
N TYR A 225 28.18 -12.66 -13.85
CA TYR A 225 27.13 -12.67 -14.86
C TYR A 225 25.75 -12.29 -14.25
N VAL A 226 24.97 -11.60 -15.07
CA VAL A 226 23.65 -11.07 -14.74
C VAL A 226 22.72 -11.28 -15.93
N TYR A 227 21.49 -11.70 -15.67
CA TYR A 227 20.42 -11.70 -16.63
C TYR A 227 19.63 -10.40 -16.48
N PRO A 228 19.71 -9.44 -17.43
CA PRO A 228 19.12 -8.10 -17.25
C PRO A 228 17.63 -8.10 -16.92
N GLU A 229 16.87 -9.05 -17.43
CA GLU A 229 15.45 -9.23 -17.15
C GLU A 229 15.22 -9.50 -15.67
N ILE A 230 15.92 -10.48 -15.12
CA ILE A 230 15.82 -10.86 -13.69
C ILE A 230 16.32 -9.74 -12.78
N TYR A 231 17.45 -9.12 -13.13
CA TYR A 231 17.96 -7.97 -12.39
C TYR A 231 16.94 -6.85 -12.31
N ASN A 232 16.35 -6.44 -13.43
CA ASN A 232 15.36 -5.36 -13.45
C ASN A 232 14.11 -5.68 -12.64
N LYS A 233 13.68 -6.94 -12.64
CA LYS A 233 12.52 -7.42 -11.90
C LYS A 233 12.75 -7.36 -10.38
N TYR A 234 13.95 -7.75 -9.91
CA TYR A 234 14.20 -7.95 -8.48
C TYR A 234 15.15 -6.94 -7.83
N LYS A 235 15.77 -6.00 -8.57
CA LYS A 235 16.70 -4.98 -8.02
C LYS A 235 16.13 -4.13 -6.89
N LYS A 236 14.81 -4.00 -6.80
CA LYS A 236 14.11 -3.27 -5.73
C LYS A 236 14.37 -3.86 -4.34
N TYR A 237 14.64 -5.15 -4.24
CA TYR A 237 14.93 -5.85 -2.98
C TYR A 237 16.36 -5.59 -2.48
N LYS A 238 17.28 -5.08 -3.33
CA LYS A 238 18.68 -4.78 -2.98
C LYS A 238 19.39 -6.00 -2.37
N PHE A 239 19.67 -5.94 -1.07
CA PHE A 239 20.34 -7.02 -0.30
C PHE A 239 19.37 -7.87 0.51
N ASN A 240 18.09 -7.54 0.49
CA ASN A 240 17.06 -8.28 1.21
C ASN A 240 16.58 -9.49 0.38
N PRO A 241 16.03 -10.53 1.02
CA PRO A 241 15.35 -11.62 0.33
C PRO A 241 14.16 -11.12 -0.51
N ILE A 242 13.91 -11.85 -1.60
CA ILE A 242 12.80 -11.65 -2.52
C ILE A 242 11.52 -12.22 -1.91
#